data_0c535f08736a580c0530f0289bdc9f5a
#
_entry.id   0c535f08736a580c0530f0289bdc9f5a
#
_cell.length_a   1.000
_cell.length_b   1.000
_cell.length_c   1.000
_cell.angle_alpha   90.00
_cell.angle_beta   90.00
_cell.angle_gamma   90.00
#
_symmetry.space_group_name_H-M   'P 1'
#
loop_
_entity.id
_entity.type
_entity.pdbx_description
1 polymer ?
#
loop_
_entity_poly.entity_id
_entity_poly.type
_entity_poly.pdbx_seq_one_letter_code
_entity_poly.pdbx_strand_id
1 'polypeptide(L)'
;MAKIRIRETGEVVTETTFRTRNKKARPVLTAGISKERLDQLGADPVLIGAPAKPTAPYEYSYESGVAKGDDGVWYTVNSVGPVFTEYTDDDGEVQTVNAQTTAYRARVDADTAASARSTRTSLLAECDWTQIPDSALSTEKKAEWATYRQALRNLPSASGWPHTHTLPEKPE
;
A
#
# COMPACT_ATOMS: atom_id res chain seq x y z
N MET A 1 0.03 -8.45 -13.29
CA MET A 1 0.22 -8.67 -14.74
C MET A 1 1.54 -9.35 -14.98
N ALA A 2 1.59 -10.33 -15.90
CA ALA A 2 2.84 -10.98 -16.28
C ALA A 2 3.78 -9.97 -16.95
N LYS A 3 5.06 -10.03 -16.61
CA LYS A 3 6.13 -9.19 -17.17
C LYS A 3 7.08 -10.03 -17.99
N ILE A 4 7.66 -9.40 -19.00
CA ILE A 4 8.57 -10.03 -19.96
C ILE A 4 9.77 -9.12 -20.14
N ARG A 5 10.98 -9.70 -20.06
CA ARG A 5 12.24 -9.03 -20.31
C ARG A 5 12.70 -9.34 -21.74
N ILE A 6 13.01 -8.31 -22.52
CA ILE A 6 13.56 -8.41 -23.86
C ILE A 6 15.08 -8.56 -23.72
N ARG A 7 15.66 -9.65 -24.22
CA ARG A 7 17.10 -9.96 -24.03
C ARG A 7 18.01 -8.95 -24.68
N GLU A 8 17.66 -8.49 -25.87
CA GLU A 8 18.47 -7.56 -26.66
C GLU A 8 18.65 -6.20 -25.97
N THR A 9 17.57 -5.66 -25.42
CA THR A 9 17.55 -4.30 -24.82
C THR A 9 17.62 -4.31 -23.30
N GLY A 10 17.32 -5.44 -22.66
CA GLY A 10 17.12 -5.52 -21.22
C GLY A 10 15.80 -4.92 -20.73
N GLU A 11 15.00 -4.33 -21.63
CA GLU A 11 13.72 -3.68 -21.28
C GLU A 11 12.73 -4.69 -20.70
N VAL A 12 12.02 -4.28 -19.65
CA VAL A 12 10.95 -5.07 -19.05
C VAL A 12 9.61 -4.44 -19.38
N VAL A 13 8.76 -5.20 -20.04
CA VAL A 13 7.43 -4.75 -20.48
C VAL A 13 6.34 -5.67 -19.95
N THR A 14 5.10 -5.21 -19.98
CA THR A 14 3.95 -6.09 -19.71
C THR A 14 3.77 -7.06 -20.87
N GLU A 15 3.17 -8.22 -20.60
CA GLU A 15 2.84 -9.18 -21.67
C GLU A 15 1.98 -8.55 -22.75
N THR A 16 1.05 -7.67 -22.42
CA THR A 16 0.22 -6.94 -23.37
C THR A 16 1.05 -6.07 -24.30
N THR A 17 1.99 -5.30 -23.74
CA THR A 17 2.92 -4.46 -24.52
C THR A 17 3.80 -5.31 -25.43
N PHE A 18 4.32 -6.43 -24.91
CA PHE A 18 5.14 -7.36 -25.69
C PHE A 18 4.37 -7.92 -26.90
N ARG A 19 3.13 -8.36 -26.69
CA ARG A 19 2.24 -8.86 -27.76
C ARG A 19 1.92 -7.79 -28.80
N THR A 20 1.76 -6.54 -28.39
CA THR A 20 1.49 -5.42 -29.30
C THR A 20 2.68 -5.13 -30.20
N ARG A 21 3.90 -5.12 -29.63
CA ARG A 21 5.15 -4.88 -30.36
C ARG A 21 5.57 -6.06 -31.22
N ASN A 22 5.25 -7.29 -30.80
CA ASN A 22 5.65 -8.51 -31.49
C ASN A 22 4.43 -9.24 -32.06
N LYS A 23 4.12 -8.95 -33.35
CA LYS A 23 2.97 -9.55 -34.05
C LYS A 23 3.03 -11.08 -34.13
N LYS A 24 4.23 -11.69 -34.02
CA LYS A 24 4.43 -13.15 -34.01
C LYS A 24 4.01 -13.78 -32.68
N ALA A 25 3.82 -12.99 -31.61
CA ALA A 25 3.39 -13.46 -30.29
C ALA A 25 1.86 -13.46 -30.11
N ARG A 26 1.09 -13.04 -31.13
CA ARG A 26 -0.36 -12.79 -31.06
C ARG A 26 -1.33 -13.98 -30.97
N PRO A 27 -1.01 -15.26 -31.19
CA PRO A 27 -2.07 -16.22 -31.49
C PRO A 27 -2.76 -16.92 -30.30
N VAL A 28 -2.62 -16.49 -29.04
CA VAL A 28 -3.43 -17.09 -27.98
C VAL A 28 -3.99 -16.01 -27.06
N LEU A 29 -5.29 -15.75 -27.16
CA LEU A 29 -5.99 -14.68 -26.45
C LEU A 29 -6.27 -14.97 -24.96
N THR A 30 -6.13 -16.21 -24.50
CA THR A 30 -6.56 -16.62 -23.17
C THR A 30 -5.49 -17.23 -22.28
N ALA A 31 -4.37 -17.68 -22.84
CA ALA A 31 -3.24 -18.20 -22.08
C ALA A 31 -2.02 -17.28 -22.19
N GLY A 32 -1.19 -17.24 -21.14
CA GLY A 32 0.09 -16.54 -21.18
C GLY A 32 1.01 -17.06 -22.29
N ILE A 33 2.02 -16.31 -22.67
CA ILE A 33 3.03 -16.77 -23.65
C ILE A 33 3.90 -17.82 -22.96
N SER A 34 4.03 -19.03 -23.55
CA SER A 34 4.87 -20.08 -22.98
C SER A 34 6.34 -19.68 -22.98
N LYS A 35 7.12 -20.29 -22.04
CA LYS A 35 8.55 -20.05 -21.90
C LYS A 35 9.30 -20.36 -23.21
N GLU A 36 8.96 -21.47 -23.86
CA GLU A 36 9.56 -21.89 -25.13
C GLU A 36 9.31 -20.87 -26.25
N ARG A 37 8.10 -20.29 -26.23
CA ARG A 37 7.75 -19.26 -27.22
C ARG A 37 8.46 -17.94 -26.94
N LEU A 38 8.61 -17.57 -25.67
CA LEU A 38 9.41 -16.40 -25.28
C LEU A 38 10.86 -16.58 -25.70
N ASP A 39 11.43 -17.79 -25.47
CA ASP A 39 12.79 -18.12 -25.84
C ASP A 39 13.04 -17.93 -27.34
N GLN A 40 12.15 -18.46 -28.20
CA GLN A 40 12.18 -18.26 -29.66
C GLN A 40 12.09 -16.78 -30.09
N LEU A 41 11.48 -15.93 -29.26
CA LEU A 41 11.31 -14.50 -29.51
C LEU A 41 12.40 -13.64 -28.83
N GLY A 42 13.44 -14.26 -28.25
CA GLY A 42 14.53 -13.56 -27.58
C GLY A 42 14.11 -12.85 -26.29
N ALA A 43 13.17 -13.44 -25.57
CA ALA A 43 12.66 -12.87 -24.35
C ALA A 43 12.64 -13.88 -23.18
N ASP A 44 12.56 -13.37 -21.95
CA ASP A 44 12.48 -14.15 -20.74
C ASP A 44 11.22 -13.77 -19.93
N PRO A 45 10.53 -14.73 -19.31
CA PRO A 45 9.49 -14.41 -18.34
C PRO A 45 10.11 -13.77 -17.10
N VAL A 46 9.43 -12.80 -16.51
CA VAL A 46 9.79 -12.22 -15.21
C VAL A 46 8.75 -12.63 -14.19
N LEU A 47 9.16 -13.37 -13.19
CA LEU A 47 8.30 -13.79 -12.09
C LEU A 47 8.23 -12.71 -11.00
N ILE A 48 7.21 -12.78 -10.16
CA ILE A 48 7.07 -11.87 -9.03
C ILE A 48 8.06 -12.29 -7.94
N GLY A 49 8.98 -11.40 -7.60
CA GLY A 49 9.91 -11.59 -6.50
C GLY A 49 9.24 -11.32 -5.14
N ALA A 50 9.93 -11.69 -4.07
CA ALA A 50 9.45 -11.43 -2.72
C ALA A 50 9.23 -9.93 -2.48
N PRO A 51 8.12 -9.51 -1.82
CA PRO A 51 7.92 -8.11 -1.46
C PRO A 51 8.98 -7.68 -0.43
N ALA A 52 9.47 -6.45 -0.55
CA ALA A 52 10.23 -5.82 0.53
C ALA A 52 9.29 -5.61 1.74
N LYS A 53 9.84 -5.71 2.96
CA LYS A 53 9.06 -5.56 4.20
C LYS A 53 9.29 -4.16 4.78
N PRO A 54 8.35 -3.23 4.64
CA PRO A 54 8.38 -1.96 5.36
C PRO A 54 8.39 -2.20 6.88
N THR A 55 9.18 -1.41 7.62
CA THR A 55 9.32 -1.51 9.08
C THR A 55 8.87 -0.25 9.80
N ALA A 56 8.67 0.84 9.08
CA ALA A 56 8.27 2.14 9.61
C ALA A 56 6.95 2.63 8.98
N PRO A 57 6.18 3.49 9.69
CA PRO A 57 4.88 3.96 9.22
C PRO A 57 4.89 4.70 7.88
N TYR A 58 6.05 5.26 7.51
CA TYR A 58 6.21 6.04 6.28
C TYR A 58 6.85 5.25 5.14
N GLU A 59 7.06 3.96 5.33
CA GLU A 59 7.66 3.09 4.34
C GLU A 59 6.60 2.30 3.56
N TYR A 60 6.92 2.01 2.30
CA TYR A 60 6.14 1.10 1.46
C TYR A 60 7.06 0.28 0.57
N SER A 61 6.59 -0.91 0.18
CA SER A 61 7.30 -1.73 -0.81
C SER A 61 6.97 -1.25 -2.22
N TYR A 62 8.00 -1.07 -3.04
CA TYR A 62 7.85 -0.77 -4.46
C TYR A 62 8.79 -1.63 -5.29
N GLU A 63 8.43 -1.85 -6.54
CA GLU A 63 9.29 -2.55 -7.49
C GLU A 63 10.39 -1.61 -7.99
N SER A 64 11.62 -1.95 -7.67
CA SER A 64 12.82 -1.16 -8.03
C SER A 64 13.53 -1.65 -9.28
N GLY A 65 13.16 -2.84 -9.79
CA GLY A 65 13.80 -3.41 -10.97
C GLY A 65 13.55 -4.89 -11.12
N VAL A 66 14.44 -5.55 -11.89
CA VAL A 66 14.46 -7.00 -12.05
C VAL A 66 15.89 -7.52 -11.91
N ALA A 67 16.03 -8.71 -11.35
CA ALA A 67 17.29 -9.42 -11.22
C ALA A 67 17.14 -10.90 -11.58
N LYS A 68 18.23 -11.51 -11.98
CA LYS A 68 18.28 -12.95 -12.25
C LYS A 68 18.61 -13.67 -10.94
N GLY A 69 17.79 -14.63 -10.56
CA GLY A 69 18.02 -15.49 -9.42
C GLY A 69 19.09 -16.56 -9.67
N ASP A 70 19.51 -17.24 -8.62
CA ASP A 70 20.51 -18.33 -8.68
C ASP A 70 20.00 -19.53 -9.50
N ASP A 71 18.69 -19.67 -9.62
CA ASP A 71 18.01 -20.65 -10.48
C ASP A 71 18.02 -20.27 -11.97
N GLY A 72 18.60 -19.13 -12.31
CA GLY A 72 18.68 -18.61 -13.65
C GLY A 72 17.38 -17.95 -14.17
N VAL A 73 16.35 -17.80 -13.32
CA VAL A 73 15.07 -17.16 -13.64
C VAL A 73 15.11 -15.68 -13.28
N TRP A 74 14.39 -14.85 -14.03
CA TRP A 74 14.26 -13.42 -13.74
C TRP A 74 13.11 -13.15 -12.77
N TYR A 75 13.37 -12.32 -11.77
CA TYR A 75 12.41 -11.91 -10.75
C TYR A 75 12.33 -10.38 -10.64
N THR A 76 11.16 -9.86 -10.28
CA THR A 76 11.05 -8.47 -9.85
C THR A 76 11.81 -8.28 -8.54
N VAL A 77 12.56 -7.18 -8.44
CA VAL A 77 13.23 -6.76 -7.20
C VAL A 77 12.36 -5.70 -6.54
N ASN A 78 12.05 -5.90 -5.27
CA ASN A 78 11.29 -4.95 -4.49
C ASN A 78 12.21 -4.28 -3.45
N SER A 79 12.05 -2.98 -3.30
CA SER A 79 12.78 -2.15 -2.34
C SER A 79 11.81 -1.42 -1.42
N VAL A 80 12.32 -0.90 -0.31
CA VAL A 80 11.54 -0.07 0.60
C VAL A 80 11.73 1.40 0.22
N GLY A 81 10.64 2.14 0.10
CA GLY A 81 10.60 3.56 -0.18
C GLY A 81 9.79 4.33 0.87
N PRO A 82 9.66 5.63 0.67
CA PRO A 82 10.02 6.41 -0.53
C PRO A 82 11.52 6.69 -0.65
N VAL A 83 11.97 6.93 -1.88
CA VAL A 83 13.29 7.45 -2.20
C VAL A 83 13.11 8.83 -2.82
N PHE A 84 13.66 9.85 -2.19
CA PHE A 84 13.63 11.23 -2.68
C PHE A 84 14.98 11.65 -3.23
N THR A 85 14.96 12.44 -4.31
CA THR A 85 16.13 13.11 -4.88
C THR A 85 15.85 14.59 -5.00
N GLU A 86 16.89 15.41 -4.79
CA GLU A 86 16.78 16.85 -4.99
C GLU A 86 16.50 17.17 -6.47
N TYR A 87 15.58 18.10 -6.71
CA TYR A 87 15.27 18.60 -8.06
C TYR A 87 14.81 20.05 -7.99
N THR A 88 14.87 20.74 -9.13
CA THR A 88 14.27 22.06 -9.29
C THR A 88 12.91 21.91 -9.96
N ASP A 89 11.89 22.51 -9.37
CA ASP A 89 10.52 22.46 -9.91
C ASP A 89 10.32 23.46 -11.07
N ASP A 90 9.12 23.50 -11.63
CA ASP A 90 8.77 24.33 -12.78
C ASP A 90 8.78 25.85 -12.44
N ASP A 91 8.69 26.22 -11.17
CA ASP A 91 8.78 27.58 -10.66
C ASP A 91 10.21 28.02 -10.38
N GLY A 92 11.19 27.11 -10.54
CA GLY A 92 12.61 27.35 -10.30
C GLY A 92 13.07 27.17 -8.85
N GLU A 93 12.20 26.65 -7.97
CA GLU A 93 12.50 26.39 -6.56
C GLU A 93 13.16 25.03 -6.35
N VAL A 94 14.19 24.98 -5.49
CA VAL A 94 14.89 23.71 -5.19
C VAL A 94 14.11 22.90 -4.17
N GLN A 95 13.63 21.74 -4.59
CA GLN A 95 12.95 20.75 -3.76
C GLN A 95 13.98 19.80 -3.12
N THR A 96 14.43 20.16 -1.93
CA THR A 96 15.41 19.36 -1.19
C THR A 96 14.82 18.04 -0.71
N VAL A 97 15.66 17.01 -0.52
CA VAL A 97 15.26 15.71 0.06
C VAL A 97 14.56 15.89 1.40
N ASN A 98 15.04 16.81 2.25
CA ASN A 98 14.43 17.07 3.56
C ASN A 98 13.02 17.68 3.44
N ALA A 99 12.82 18.64 2.54
CA ALA A 99 11.52 19.25 2.31
C ALA A 99 10.51 18.23 1.79
N GLN A 100 10.90 17.42 0.80
CA GLN A 100 10.08 16.35 0.25
C GLN A 100 9.71 15.29 1.32
N THR A 101 10.69 14.87 2.14
CA THR A 101 10.47 13.90 3.22
C THR A 101 9.48 14.45 4.25
N THR A 102 9.63 15.73 4.64
CA THR A 102 8.74 16.39 5.61
C THR A 102 7.32 16.48 5.08
N ALA A 103 7.16 16.95 3.85
CA ALA A 103 5.85 17.04 3.19
C ALA A 103 5.17 15.66 3.03
N TYR A 104 5.93 14.64 2.64
CA TYR A 104 5.45 13.28 2.52
C TYR A 104 4.93 12.73 3.87
N ARG A 105 5.72 12.85 4.94
CA ARG A 105 5.34 12.41 6.28
C ARG A 105 4.08 13.12 6.77
N ALA A 106 4.01 14.44 6.62
CA ALA A 106 2.83 15.21 6.99
C ALA A 106 1.56 14.75 6.25
N ARG A 107 1.69 14.42 4.96
CA ARG A 107 0.58 13.85 4.18
C ARG A 107 0.16 12.47 4.70
N VAL A 108 1.11 11.56 4.92
CA VAL A 108 0.82 10.22 5.45
C VAL A 108 0.15 10.30 6.83
N ASP A 109 0.63 11.19 7.70
CA ASP A 109 0.00 11.43 9.02
C ASP A 109 -1.43 11.95 8.88
N ALA A 110 -1.66 12.90 7.98
CA ALA A 110 -3.00 13.44 7.73
C ALA A 110 -3.97 12.38 7.20
N ASP A 111 -3.55 11.60 6.21
CA ASP A 111 -4.36 10.53 5.59
C ASP A 111 -4.68 9.42 6.60
N THR A 112 -3.68 9.00 7.38
CA THR A 112 -3.84 7.98 8.43
C THR A 112 -4.77 8.49 9.54
N ALA A 113 -4.60 9.74 9.97
CA ALA A 113 -5.47 10.37 10.96
C ALA A 113 -6.91 10.53 10.45
N ALA A 114 -7.11 10.84 9.18
CA ALA A 114 -8.44 10.92 8.57
C ALA A 114 -9.13 9.55 8.57
N SER A 115 -8.41 8.49 8.18
CA SER A 115 -8.90 7.11 8.21
C SER A 115 -9.26 6.67 9.63
N ALA A 116 -8.38 6.90 10.59
CA ALA A 116 -8.60 6.54 12.00
C ALA A 116 -9.79 7.31 12.61
N ARG A 117 -9.98 8.60 12.26
CA ARG A 117 -11.17 9.38 12.67
C ARG A 117 -12.44 8.84 12.04
N SER A 118 -12.42 8.43 10.78
CA SER A 118 -13.56 7.81 10.10
C SER A 118 -13.99 6.53 10.83
N THR A 119 -13.06 5.62 11.10
CA THR A 119 -13.31 4.39 11.88
C THR A 119 -13.91 4.69 13.25
N ARG A 120 -13.31 5.63 13.99
CA ARG A 120 -13.83 6.07 15.30
C ARG A 120 -15.25 6.60 15.20
N THR A 121 -15.56 7.40 14.16
CA THR A 121 -16.88 7.97 13.96
C THR A 121 -17.92 6.88 13.69
N SER A 122 -17.58 5.88 12.87
CA SER A 122 -18.44 4.72 12.63
C SER A 122 -18.72 3.94 13.91
N LEU A 123 -17.69 3.66 14.73
CA LEU A 123 -17.83 2.95 16.01
C LEU A 123 -18.69 3.73 17.02
N LEU A 124 -18.59 5.05 17.05
CA LEU A 124 -19.46 5.89 17.88
C LEU A 124 -20.91 5.85 17.41
N ALA A 125 -21.16 5.92 16.11
CA ALA A 125 -22.50 5.84 15.53
C ALA A 125 -23.16 4.48 15.79
N GLU A 126 -22.41 3.38 15.68
CA GLU A 126 -22.89 2.03 15.95
C GLU A 126 -23.41 1.85 17.38
N CYS A 127 -22.93 2.64 18.32
CA CYS A 127 -23.34 2.54 19.74
C CYS A 127 -24.12 3.76 20.26
N ASP A 128 -24.62 4.66 19.40
CA ASP A 128 -25.41 5.83 19.82
C ASP A 128 -26.72 5.42 20.53
N TRP A 129 -27.34 4.33 20.07
CA TRP A 129 -28.57 3.78 20.66
C TRP A 129 -28.40 3.39 22.14
N THR A 130 -27.18 3.10 22.59
CA THR A 130 -26.92 2.71 24.00
C THR A 130 -27.10 3.85 24.99
N GLN A 131 -27.12 5.10 24.51
CA GLN A 131 -27.15 6.31 25.33
C GLN A 131 -28.51 7.01 25.31
N ILE A 132 -29.50 6.50 24.55
CA ILE A 132 -30.84 7.07 24.56
C ILE A 132 -31.59 6.72 25.86
N PRO A 133 -32.51 7.59 26.33
CA PRO A 133 -33.20 7.41 27.61
C PRO A 133 -33.99 6.09 27.74
N ASP A 134 -34.63 5.67 26.63
CA ASP A 134 -35.48 4.49 26.54
C ASP A 134 -34.74 3.22 26.07
N SER A 135 -33.40 3.25 26.08
CA SER A 135 -32.60 2.06 25.80
C SER A 135 -32.91 0.97 26.84
N ALA A 136 -33.14 -0.27 26.38
CA ALA A 136 -33.42 -1.44 27.23
C ALA A 136 -32.22 -1.97 28.04
N LEU A 137 -31.07 -1.29 27.99
CA LEU A 137 -29.89 -1.67 28.73
C LEU A 137 -30.04 -1.37 30.24
N SER A 138 -29.42 -2.24 31.07
CA SER A 138 -29.29 -1.95 32.50
C SER A 138 -28.39 -0.71 32.75
N THR A 139 -28.48 -0.14 33.95
CA THR A 139 -27.65 1.01 34.35
C THR A 139 -26.14 0.70 34.20
N GLU A 140 -25.75 -0.52 34.60
CA GLU A 140 -24.37 -1.00 34.54
C GLU A 140 -23.91 -1.08 33.08
N LYS A 141 -24.73 -1.67 32.21
CA LYS A 141 -24.41 -1.75 30.77
C LYS A 141 -24.33 -0.37 30.13
N LYS A 142 -25.22 0.55 30.46
CA LYS A 142 -25.13 1.94 29.99
C LYS A 142 -23.81 2.60 30.41
N ALA A 143 -23.32 2.34 31.64
CA ALA A 143 -22.05 2.86 32.13
C ALA A 143 -20.83 2.25 31.39
N GLU A 144 -20.84 0.93 31.11
CA GLU A 144 -19.82 0.27 30.31
C GLU A 144 -19.72 0.89 28.90
N TRP A 145 -20.86 1.06 28.24
CA TRP A 145 -20.92 1.72 26.93
C TRP A 145 -20.48 3.18 26.95
N ALA A 146 -20.83 3.93 28.01
CA ALA A 146 -20.36 5.30 28.17
C ALA A 146 -18.83 5.36 28.31
N THR A 147 -18.23 4.43 29.05
CA THR A 147 -16.78 4.31 29.20
C THR A 147 -16.10 3.99 27.85
N TYR A 148 -16.61 3.02 27.11
CA TYR A 148 -16.14 2.68 25.77
C TYR A 148 -16.19 3.88 24.83
N ARG A 149 -17.31 4.58 24.79
CA ARG A 149 -17.52 5.78 23.97
C ARG A 149 -16.56 6.91 24.34
N GLN A 150 -16.29 7.09 25.65
CA GLN A 150 -15.31 8.08 26.10
C GLN A 150 -13.89 7.69 25.69
N ALA A 151 -13.53 6.41 25.75
CA ALA A 151 -12.25 5.90 25.27
C ALA A 151 -12.09 6.16 23.75
N LEU A 152 -13.13 5.92 22.94
CA LEU A 152 -13.13 6.27 21.52
C LEU A 152 -12.91 7.76 21.27
N ARG A 153 -13.56 8.64 22.04
CA ARG A 153 -13.37 10.09 21.93
C ARG A 153 -11.94 10.52 22.24
N ASN A 154 -11.29 9.84 23.16
CA ASN A 154 -9.93 10.15 23.61
C ASN A 154 -8.83 9.58 22.69
N LEU A 155 -9.15 8.70 21.72
CA LEU A 155 -8.18 8.09 20.81
C LEU A 155 -7.21 9.10 20.14
N PRO A 156 -7.63 10.29 19.67
CA PRO A 156 -6.71 11.24 19.05
C PRO A 156 -5.60 11.76 19.98
N SER A 157 -5.78 11.61 21.29
CA SER A 157 -4.80 11.99 22.33
C SER A 157 -3.98 10.79 22.84
N ALA A 158 -4.24 9.59 22.32
CA ALA A 158 -3.53 8.39 22.72
C ALA A 158 -2.11 8.35 22.15
N SER A 159 -1.21 7.71 22.89
CA SER A 159 0.15 7.44 22.39
C SER A 159 0.08 6.60 21.12
N GLY A 160 0.93 6.94 20.16
CA GLY A 160 1.00 6.24 18.88
C GLY A 160 -0.05 6.69 17.84
N TRP A 161 -0.94 7.62 18.18
CA TRP A 161 -1.86 8.19 17.21
C TRP A 161 -1.10 8.95 16.09
N PRO A 162 -1.49 8.82 14.82
CA PRO A 162 -2.56 7.96 14.29
C PRO A 162 -2.11 6.55 13.88
N HIS A 163 -0.83 6.19 13.98
CA HIS A 163 -0.26 5.01 13.33
C HIS A 163 -0.39 3.71 14.14
N THR A 164 -0.21 3.77 15.46
CA THR A 164 -0.07 2.59 16.33
C THR A 164 -1.03 2.58 17.52
N HIS A 165 -2.16 3.32 17.42
CA HIS A 165 -3.18 3.34 18.47
C HIS A 165 -3.95 2.01 18.54
N THR A 166 -4.37 1.66 19.76
CA THR A 166 -5.23 0.49 19.99
C THR A 166 -6.67 0.94 20.18
N LEU A 167 -7.61 0.30 19.49
CA LEU A 167 -9.04 0.53 19.72
C LEU A 167 -9.46 -0.03 21.08
N PRO A 168 -10.35 0.65 21.84
CA PRO A 168 -10.89 0.11 23.07
C PRO A 168 -11.75 -1.12 22.81
N GLU A 169 -11.81 -2.01 23.79
CA GLU A 169 -12.65 -3.21 23.73
C GLU A 169 -14.12 -2.84 23.79
N LYS A 170 -14.90 -3.38 22.86
CA LYS A 170 -16.34 -3.14 22.76
C LYS A 170 -17.08 -3.95 23.83
N PRO A 171 -17.97 -3.34 24.64
CA PRO A 171 -18.84 -4.06 25.56
C PRO A 171 -19.74 -5.07 24.83
N GLU A 172 -20.00 -6.22 25.46
CA GLU A 172 -20.92 -7.27 24.96
C GLU A 172 -22.38 -6.91 25.26
#